data_02e752ec3e4ac2731796156405b07383
#
_entry.id   02e752ec3e4ac2731796156405b07383
#
_cell.length_a   1.000
_cell.length_b   1.000
_cell.length_c   1.000
_cell.angle_alpha   90.00
_cell.angle_beta   90.00
_cell.angle_gamma   90.00
#
_symmetry.space_group_name_H-M   'P 1'
#
loop_
_entity.id
_entity.type
_entity.pdbx_description
1 polymer ?
#
loop_
_entity_poly.entity_id
_entity_poly.type
_entity_poly.pdbx_seq_one_letter_code
_entity_poly.pdbx_strand_id
1 'polypeptide(L)'
;MRFFSEKYHKSISFVRKEKPAELCWETQKCPDRRYLKANRIDLHNGEMPTFGFVSGDNLKPVGVYVVIRGRTIPDGVYAYDPDGNSSVPNVVGQLVRIGGKDEMKKMVAAFPDKDVVENAPLLYVFTGVMERSVWRFREAAYAQVLQDVGACAASVLLHQKSKGAKVFALGGFVDDELAVALNLSATELPLAALAVFPEYSETAFNSVDEGVGETAYSNRSEMECVAENVASYDAASRYPSQFMLQNRAESIVDLSKCIRIRRLSAQALPGDEFPLTPARFDIPQYLKMISDFESDTRDFRPFKKVGLDLDDFSGMLRWLEAGQINLFGAGLLKIWVVAFDVMFVFPGVYRYVPVRKSIYMQSGEVNAKKFAKCHAVPEDAENAGFAVILTADLNESCNLLGERAYRYMNLNAGYIMQSMHLSSEILQRKARGERFFYHDELRALCGIPEGESIVAEILVGKA
;
A
#
# COMPACT_ATOMS: atom_id res chain seq x y z
N MET A 1 18.79 -15.08 -14.44
CA MET A 1 19.64 -14.30 -13.48
C MET A 1 18.77 -14.05 -12.28
N ARG A 2 19.21 -14.37 -11.06
CA ARG A 2 18.40 -14.10 -9.87
C ARG A 2 18.43 -12.60 -9.57
N PHE A 3 17.27 -11.99 -9.44
CA PHE A 3 17.13 -10.58 -9.09
C PHE A 3 17.62 -10.32 -7.66
N PHE A 4 18.09 -9.10 -7.41
CA PHE A 4 18.52 -8.68 -6.07
C PHE A 4 17.36 -8.75 -5.07
N SER A 5 16.15 -8.34 -5.50
CA SER A 5 14.92 -8.39 -4.71
C SER A 5 14.60 -9.79 -4.19
N GLU A 6 14.81 -10.85 -5.00
CA GLU A 6 14.61 -12.23 -4.53
C GLU A 6 15.60 -12.62 -3.43
N LYS A 7 16.88 -12.27 -3.60
CA LYS A 7 17.90 -12.52 -2.59
C LYS A 7 17.63 -11.76 -1.31
N TYR A 8 17.26 -10.49 -1.43
CA TYR A 8 16.91 -9.64 -0.31
C TYR A 8 15.70 -10.21 0.44
N HIS A 9 14.62 -10.56 -0.26
CA HIS A 9 13.41 -11.11 0.36
C HIS A 9 13.72 -12.39 1.15
N LYS A 10 14.54 -13.29 0.60
CA LYS A 10 15.00 -14.48 1.32
C LYS A 10 15.83 -14.15 2.57
N SER A 11 16.69 -13.13 2.50
CA SER A 11 17.55 -12.75 3.64
C SER A 11 16.78 -12.16 4.79
N ILE A 12 15.61 -11.56 4.55
CA ILE A 12 14.75 -10.96 5.58
C ILE A 12 13.64 -11.89 6.07
N SER A 13 13.50 -13.09 5.48
CA SER A 13 12.51 -14.09 5.88
C SER A 13 12.81 -14.58 7.30
N PHE A 14 11.86 -14.39 8.20
CA PHE A 14 12.01 -14.73 9.61
C PHE A 14 12.00 -16.24 9.82
N VAL A 15 12.92 -16.74 10.63
CA VAL A 15 13.09 -18.18 10.93
C VAL A 15 12.95 -18.46 12.43
N ARG A 16 12.50 -19.69 12.78
CA ARG A 16 12.16 -20.07 14.16
C ARG A 16 13.26 -19.84 15.20
N LYS A 17 14.54 -19.85 14.80
CA LYS A 17 15.67 -19.62 15.70
C LYS A 17 15.87 -18.15 16.06
N GLU A 18 15.26 -17.24 15.32
CA GLU A 18 15.34 -15.81 15.54
C GLU A 18 14.27 -15.37 16.52
N LYS A 19 14.63 -14.45 17.41
CA LYS A 19 13.69 -13.76 18.28
C LYS A 19 13.51 -12.33 17.77
N PRO A 20 12.28 -11.80 17.82
CA PRO A 20 12.07 -10.37 17.57
C PRO A 20 12.97 -9.55 18.49
N ALA A 21 13.58 -8.48 17.97
CA ALA A 21 14.33 -7.56 18.81
C ALA A 21 13.38 -6.92 19.83
N GLU A 22 13.83 -6.77 21.08
CA GLU A 22 13.04 -6.05 22.09
C GLU A 22 12.85 -4.58 21.69
N LEU A 23 11.68 -4.04 21.97
CA LEU A 23 11.37 -2.63 21.76
C LEU A 23 12.04 -1.81 22.88
N CYS A 24 13.13 -1.15 22.57
CA CYS A 24 13.79 -0.21 23.46
C CYS A 24 13.59 1.22 22.94
N TRP A 25 12.54 1.87 23.35
CA TRP A 25 12.16 3.23 22.91
C TRP A 25 13.22 4.27 23.26
N GLU A 26 14.00 4.07 24.32
CA GLU A 26 15.09 4.97 24.73
C GLU A 26 16.23 5.00 23.69
N THR A 27 16.41 3.93 22.94
CA THR A 27 17.42 3.84 21.89
C THR A 27 16.91 4.17 20.51
N GLN A 28 15.61 4.45 20.39
CA GLN A 28 15.01 4.84 19.12
C GLN A 28 15.58 6.19 18.66
N LYS A 29 16.28 6.16 17.55
CA LYS A 29 16.60 7.38 16.84
C LYS A 29 15.33 7.87 16.15
N CYS A 30 14.82 9.00 16.61
CA CYS A 30 13.71 9.69 15.98
C CYS A 30 14.27 10.93 15.27
N PRO A 31 14.65 10.82 13.99
CA PRO A 31 15.12 11.97 13.22
C PRO A 31 13.92 12.85 12.87
N ASP A 32 13.56 13.73 13.79
CA ASP A 32 12.55 14.74 13.51
C ASP A 32 13.16 15.84 12.66
N ARG A 33 12.57 16.08 11.51
CA ARG A 33 12.90 17.25 10.71
C ARG A 33 12.42 18.49 11.45
N ARG A 34 13.36 19.35 11.86
CA ARG A 34 13.05 20.64 12.48
C ARG A 34 13.11 21.75 11.46
N TYR A 35 11.97 22.30 11.12
CA TYR A 35 11.82 23.46 10.24
C TYR A 35 11.80 24.74 11.08
N LEU A 36 12.94 25.16 11.61
CA LEU A 36 13.03 26.21 12.66
C LEU A 36 12.61 27.61 12.21
N LYS A 37 12.63 27.93 10.91
CA LYS A 37 12.32 29.28 10.38
C LYS A 37 11.35 29.26 9.19
N ALA A 38 10.60 28.20 9.01
CA ALA A 38 9.69 28.08 7.88
C ALA A 38 8.31 28.66 8.21
N ASN A 39 7.62 29.16 7.17
CA ASN A 39 6.21 29.55 7.31
C ASN A 39 5.36 28.30 7.53
N ARG A 40 4.51 28.36 8.55
CA ARG A 40 3.63 27.28 8.96
C ARG A 40 2.18 27.67 8.75
N ILE A 41 1.37 26.71 8.36
CA ILE A 41 -0.08 26.83 8.19
C ILE A 41 -0.71 25.76 9.05
N ASP A 42 -1.52 26.19 10.02
CA ASP A 42 -2.27 25.28 10.87
C ASP A 42 -3.39 24.61 10.07
N LEU A 43 -3.54 23.31 10.26
CA LEU A 43 -4.58 22.50 9.64
C LEU A 43 -5.66 22.16 10.66
N HIS A 44 -6.90 22.39 10.28
CA HIS A 44 -8.06 22.00 11.07
C HIS A 44 -8.71 20.73 10.52
N ASN A 45 -9.52 20.07 11.35
CA ASN A 45 -10.25 18.87 10.97
C ASN A 45 -11.01 19.06 9.64
N GLY A 46 -10.78 18.16 8.68
CA GLY A 46 -11.44 18.13 7.38
C GLY A 46 -10.78 18.96 6.26
N GLU A 47 -9.77 19.79 6.57
CA GLU A 47 -9.06 20.56 5.54
C GLU A 47 -8.11 19.72 4.71
N MET A 48 -7.47 18.73 5.35
CA MET A 48 -6.58 17.77 4.70
C MET A 48 -6.96 16.35 5.12
N PRO A 49 -6.58 15.31 4.33
CA PRO A 49 -6.78 13.94 4.76
C PRO A 49 -6.08 13.71 6.09
N THR A 50 -6.72 12.97 6.98
CA THR A 50 -6.02 12.42 8.13
C THR A 50 -4.99 11.43 7.61
N PHE A 51 -3.71 11.67 7.91
CA PHE A 51 -2.63 10.75 7.53
C PHE A 51 -2.49 9.61 8.55
N GLY A 52 -3.62 9.24 9.20
CA GLY A 52 -3.69 8.12 10.11
C GLY A 52 -3.58 6.79 9.34
N PHE A 53 -2.62 5.96 9.72
CA PHE A 53 -2.43 4.64 9.13
C PHE A 53 -1.88 3.68 10.19
N VAL A 54 -2.12 2.39 9.97
CA VAL A 54 -1.54 1.34 10.80
C VAL A 54 -0.07 1.18 10.43
N SER A 55 0.80 1.49 11.38
CA SER A 55 2.26 1.34 11.23
C SER A 55 2.77 0.19 12.08
N GLY A 56 3.77 -0.54 11.56
CA GLY A 56 4.45 -1.59 12.30
C GLY A 56 5.04 -1.07 13.60
N ASP A 57 4.64 -1.72 14.71
CA ASP A 57 5.03 -1.32 16.08
C ASP A 57 4.83 0.20 16.36
N ASN A 58 3.92 0.85 15.62
CA ASN A 58 3.62 2.30 15.70
C ASN A 58 4.85 3.22 15.49
N LEU A 59 5.81 2.77 14.67
CA LEU A 59 7.06 3.54 14.42
C LEU A 59 6.87 4.75 13.53
N LYS A 60 5.82 4.78 12.72
CA LYS A 60 5.43 5.89 11.82
C LYS A 60 6.59 6.44 10.97
N PRO A 61 7.25 5.61 10.16
CA PRO A 61 8.43 6.02 9.40
C PRO A 61 8.11 6.83 8.15
N VAL A 62 6.86 7.25 7.96
CA VAL A 62 6.39 7.90 6.74
C VAL A 62 6.48 9.41 6.87
N GLY A 63 7.16 10.05 5.92
CA GLY A 63 7.09 11.49 5.67
C GLY A 63 6.07 11.79 4.57
N VAL A 64 5.33 12.88 4.70
CA VAL A 64 4.35 13.32 3.71
C VAL A 64 4.69 14.73 3.25
N TYR A 65 4.80 14.90 1.94
CA TYR A 65 5.02 16.18 1.28
C TYR A 65 3.86 16.47 0.35
N VAL A 66 3.43 17.72 0.28
CA VAL A 66 2.29 18.13 -0.54
C VAL A 66 2.68 19.30 -1.42
N VAL A 67 2.51 19.14 -2.74
CA VAL A 67 2.51 20.27 -3.67
C VAL A 67 1.07 20.77 -3.78
N ILE A 68 0.89 22.06 -3.60
CA ILE A 68 -0.42 22.74 -3.65
C ILE A 68 -0.40 23.75 -4.77
N ARG A 69 -1.45 23.75 -5.62
CA ARG A 69 -1.66 24.70 -6.74
C ARG A 69 -3.09 25.17 -6.81
N GLY A 70 -3.26 26.46 -7.08
CA GLY A 70 -4.57 27.05 -7.37
C GLY A 70 -5.60 26.93 -6.24
N ARG A 71 -5.15 26.95 -4.97
CA ARG A 71 -6.00 26.81 -3.79
C ARG A 71 -5.95 28.04 -2.89
N THR A 72 -6.72 28.03 -1.81
CA THR A 72 -6.69 29.06 -0.76
C THR A 72 -5.30 29.16 -0.10
N ILE A 73 -4.60 28.01 0.00
CA ILE A 73 -3.22 27.93 0.46
C ILE A 73 -2.31 28.37 -0.70
N PRO A 74 -1.29 29.21 -0.47
CA PRO A 74 -0.38 29.66 -1.52
C PRO A 74 0.31 28.51 -2.23
N ASP A 75 0.51 28.65 -3.55
CA ASP A 75 1.21 27.67 -4.36
C ASP A 75 2.61 27.40 -3.79
N GLY A 76 2.96 26.11 -3.66
CA GLY A 76 4.26 25.72 -3.12
C GLY A 76 4.38 24.24 -2.80
N VAL A 77 5.54 23.91 -2.26
CA VAL A 77 5.87 22.58 -1.73
C VAL A 77 5.87 22.68 -0.21
N TYR A 78 5.15 21.78 0.41
CA TYR A 78 4.94 21.74 1.85
C TYR A 78 5.32 20.37 2.41
N ALA A 79 5.93 20.37 3.61
CA ALA A 79 6.05 19.16 4.43
C ALA A 79 4.91 19.14 5.46
N TYR A 80 4.32 17.98 5.67
CA TYR A 80 3.33 17.79 6.74
C TYR A 80 4.04 17.47 8.06
N ASP A 81 3.71 18.25 9.09
CA ASP A 81 4.20 18.07 10.45
C ASP A 81 3.01 17.69 11.35
N PRO A 82 2.88 16.41 11.74
CA PRO A 82 1.76 15.94 12.56
C PRO A 82 1.82 16.46 14.01
N ASP A 83 3.05 16.72 14.50
CA ASP A 83 3.30 17.12 15.88
C ASP A 83 3.47 18.66 16.00
N GLY A 84 3.04 19.38 14.97
CA GLY A 84 3.18 20.83 14.88
C GLY A 84 2.78 21.52 16.18
N ASN A 85 3.71 22.27 16.77
CA ASN A 85 3.54 22.95 18.06
C ASN A 85 2.62 24.18 17.88
N SER A 86 1.31 23.95 17.76
CA SER A 86 0.30 25.01 17.67
C SER A 86 -0.31 25.27 19.05
N SER A 87 -0.37 26.55 19.43
CA SER A 87 -1.14 26.98 20.60
C SER A 87 -2.64 27.15 20.28
N VAL A 88 -3.03 26.91 19.03
CA VAL A 88 -4.42 27.05 18.58
C VAL A 88 -5.18 25.74 18.83
N PRO A 89 -6.36 25.79 19.45
CA PRO A 89 -7.19 24.61 19.68
C PRO A 89 -7.65 23.96 18.36
N ASN A 90 -7.81 22.64 18.37
CA ASN A 90 -8.31 21.84 17.23
C ASN A 90 -7.39 21.81 15.99
N VAL A 91 -6.11 22.10 16.14
CA VAL A 91 -5.11 21.88 15.08
C VAL A 91 -4.69 20.42 15.08
N VAL A 92 -4.82 19.77 13.91
CA VAL A 92 -4.51 18.34 13.70
C VAL A 92 -3.16 18.11 13.04
N GLY A 93 -2.43 19.18 12.77
CA GLY A 93 -1.11 19.18 12.16
C GLY A 93 -0.80 20.51 11.49
N GLN A 94 0.38 20.61 10.91
CA GLN A 94 0.83 21.83 10.23
C GLN A 94 1.39 21.50 8.85
N LEU A 95 1.18 22.41 7.90
CA LEU A 95 1.93 22.45 6.65
C LEU A 95 3.10 23.42 6.78
N VAL A 96 4.28 22.93 6.58
CA VAL A 96 5.52 23.71 6.64
C VAL A 96 5.99 23.96 5.22
N ARG A 97 6.01 25.22 4.77
CA ARG A 97 6.45 25.55 3.43
C ARG A 97 7.95 25.34 3.28
N ILE A 98 8.35 24.45 2.38
CA ILE A 98 9.75 24.10 2.11
C ILE A 98 10.23 24.53 0.73
N GLY A 99 9.32 24.89 -0.18
CA GLY A 99 9.67 25.29 -1.53
C GLY A 99 8.61 26.15 -2.21
N GLY A 100 9.01 26.77 -3.32
CA GLY A 100 8.18 27.61 -4.16
C GLY A 100 8.07 27.06 -5.59
N LYS A 101 7.92 27.97 -6.57
CA LYS A 101 7.75 27.61 -7.99
C LYS A 101 8.93 26.83 -8.57
N ASP A 102 10.16 27.12 -8.14
CA ASP A 102 11.34 26.45 -8.67
C ASP A 102 11.45 25.00 -8.19
N GLU A 103 11.12 24.74 -6.91
CA GLU A 103 11.06 23.37 -6.37
C GLU A 103 9.91 22.60 -7.00
N MET A 104 8.75 23.21 -7.25
CA MET A 104 7.65 22.59 -7.98
C MET A 104 8.05 22.16 -9.39
N LYS A 105 8.80 22.99 -10.13
CA LYS A 105 9.33 22.63 -11.47
C LYS A 105 10.32 21.47 -11.41
N LYS A 106 11.21 21.45 -10.41
CA LYS A 106 12.14 20.33 -10.19
C LYS A 106 11.39 19.04 -9.91
N MET A 107 10.33 19.11 -9.11
CA MET A 107 9.48 17.95 -8.82
C MET A 107 8.80 17.43 -10.09
N VAL A 108 8.20 18.29 -10.90
CA VAL A 108 7.60 17.90 -12.19
C VAL A 108 8.62 17.21 -13.09
N ALA A 109 9.86 17.74 -13.14
CA ALA A 109 10.93 17.16 -13.97
C ALA A 109 11.30 15.73 -13.55
N ALA A 110 11.13 15.38 -12.27
CA ALA A 110 11.44 14.04 -11.76
C ALA A 110 10.43 12.96 -12.18
N PHE A 111 9.27 13.35 -12.72
CA PHE A 111 8.25 12.40 -13.17
C PHE A 111 8.23 12.26 -14.68
N PRO A 112 8.06 11.02 -15.21
CA PRO A 112 7.82 10.80 -16.63
C PRO A 112 6.51 11.45 -17.11
N ASP A 113 5.43 11.28 -16.34
CA ASP A 113 4.09 11.85 -16.59
C ASP A 113 4.01 13.31 -16.14
N LYS A 114 4.77 14.16 -16.83
CA LYS A 114 4.86 15.61 -16.50
C LYS A 114 3.52 16.29 -16.51
N ASP A 115 2.69 15.98 -17.50
CA ASP A 115 1.38 16.62 -17.69
C ASP A 115 0.44 16.35 -16.52
N VAL A 116 0.38 15.10 -16.04
CA VAL A 116 -0.42 14.73 -14.86
C VAL A 116 0.08 15.46 -13.61
N VAL A 117 1.41 15.48 -13.41
CA VAL A 117 2.03 16.07 -12.22
C VAL A 117 1.95 17.61 -12.24
N GLU A 118 2.12 18.24 -13.39
CA GLU A 118 2.06 19.69 -13.54
C GLU A 118 0.64 20.24 -13.35
N ASN A 119 -0.36 19.53 -13.87
CA ASN A 119 -1.76 19.95 -13.80
C ASN A 119 -2.49 19.51 -12.53
N ALA A 120 -1.91 18.62 -11.72
CA ALA A 120 -2.53 18.20 -10.47
C ALA A 120 -2.62 19.36 -9.46
N PRO A 121 -3.83 19.75 -9.01
CA PRO A 121 -3.98 20.75 -7.94
C PRO A 121 -3.33 20.33 -6.63
N LEU A 122 -3.28 19.04 -6.36
CA LEU A 122 -2.59 18.47 -5.20
C LEU A 122 -1.73 17.28 -5.65
N LEU A 123 -0.45 17.28 -5.25
CA LEU A 123 0.43 16.14 -5.42
C LEU A 123 0.98 15.77 -4.05
N TYR A 124 0.61 14.59 -3.56
CA TYR A 124 1.19 14.01 -2.36
C TYR A 124 2.41 13.18 -2.73
N VAL A 125 3.51 13.37 -2.02
CA VAL A 125 4.70 12.52 -2.11
C VAL A 125 4.95 11.89 -0.76
N PHE A 126 5.04 10.58 -0.73
CA PHE A 126 5.27 9.79 0.46
C PHE A 126 6.72 9.33 0.48
N THR A 127 7.38 9.56 1.62
CA THR A 127 8.76 9.17 1.83
C THR A 127 8.87 8.19 2.98
N GLY A 128 9.95 7.43 3.00
CA GLY A 128 10.27 6.50 4.09
C GLY A 128 11.53 6.95 4.82
N VAL A 129 11.41 7.20 6.13
CA VAL A 129 12.52 7.52 7.03
C VAL A 129 13.07 6.22 7.60
N MET A 130 14.13 5.68 6.97
CA MET A 130 14.67 4.35 7.28
C MET A 130 15.13 4.21 8.72
N GLU A 131 15.74 5.25 9.29
CA GLU A 131 16.28 5.23 10.65
C GLU A 131 15.22 4.94 11.71
N ARG A 132 13.94 5.30 11.47
CA ARG A 132 12.85 5.02 12.40
C ARG A 132 12.53 3.53 12.53
N SER A 133 12.86 2.72 11.54
CA SER A 133 12.49 1.30 11.48
C SER A 133 13.67 0.33 11.57
N VAL A 134 14.88 0.74 11.17
CA VAL A 134 16.06 -0.13 11.10
C VAL A 134 16.45 -0.70 12.48
N TRP A 135 16.36 0.07 13.54
CA TRP A 135 16.68 -0.39 14.90
C TRP A 135 15.78 -1.55 15.37
N ARG A 136 14.55 -1.60 14.84
CA ARG A 136 13.55 -2.63 15.18
C ARG A 136 13.55 -3.80 14.21
N PHE A 137 13.52 -3.48 12.91
CA PHE A 137 13.33 -4.48 11.84
C PHE A 137 14.63 -4.84 11.11
N ARG A 138 15.74 -4.17 11.46
CA ARG A 138 17.06 -4.41 10.86
C ARG A 138 16.96 -4.41 9.32
N GLU A 139 17.44 -5.47 8.66
CA GLU A 139 17.42 -5.61 7.20
C GLU A 139 15.99 -5.62 6.63
N ALA A 140 15.00 -6.08 7.38
CA ALA A 140 13.61 -6.08 6.95
C ALA A 140 12.96 -4.69 6.95
N ALA A 141 13.63 -3.67 7.50
CA ALA A 141 13.08 -2.32 7.62
C ALA A 141 12.59 -1.74 6.30
N TYR A 142 13.27 -1.98 5.18
CA TYR A 142 12.86 -1.45 3.87
C TYR A 142 11.49 -1.98 3.45
N ALA A 143 11.25 -3.28 3.55
CA ALA A 143 9.95 -3.87 3.23
C ALA A 143 8.85 -3.33 4.16
N GLN A 144 9.14 -3.19 5.45
CA GLN A 144 8.20 -2.66 6.44
C GLN A 144 7.84 -1.19 6.17
N VAL A 145 8.84 -0.36 5.88
CA VAL A 145 8.63 1.05 5.53
C VAL A 145 7.80 1.19 4.25
N LEU A 146 8.03 0.35 3.25
CA LEU A 146 7.20 0.33 2.04
C LEU A 146 5.73 -0.01 2.34
N GLN A 147 5.48 -0.98 3.21
CA GLN A 147 4.12 -1.31 3.64
C GLN A 147 3.47 -0.16 4.42
N ASP A 148 4.21 0.50 5.31
CA ASP A 148 3.71 1.66 6.04
C ASP A 148 3.42 2.85 5.09
N VAL A 149 4.26 3.08 4.08
CA VAL A 149 4.00 4.08 3.02
C VAL A 149 2.76 3.72 2.22
N GLY A 150 2.60 2.45 1.85
CA GLY A 150 1.40 1.97 1.16
C GLY A 150 0.13 2.17 1.98
N ALA A 151 0.19 1.93 3.29
CA ALA A 151 -0.92 2.15 4.21
C ALA A 151 -1.28 3.65 4.34
N CYS A 152 -0.27 4.52 4.45
CA CYS A 152 -0.48 5.97 4.48
C CYS A 152 -1.10 6.48 3.16
N ALA A 153 -0.58 6.04 2.01
CA ALA A 153 -1.11 6.39 0.71
C ALA A 153 -2.57 5.90 0.54
N ALA A 154 -2.91 4.71 1.09
CA ALA A 154 -4.27 4.19 1.12
C ALA A 154 -5.23 5.13 1.86
N SER A 155 -4.86 5.60 3.05
CA SER A 155 -5.68 6.52 3.83
C SER A 155 -5.96 7.81 3.04
N VAL A 156 -4.93 8.41 2.44
CA VAL A 156 -5.08 9.61 1.61
C VAL A 156 -5.97 9.35 0.40
N LEU A 157 -5.72 8.27 -0.33
CA LEU A 157 -6.48 7.91 -1.53
C LEU A 157 -7.96 7.69 -1.22
N LEU A 158 -8.27 6.88 -0.21
CA LEU A 158 -9.64 6.57 0.18
C LEU A 158 -10.38 7.84 0.63
N HIS A 159 -9.73 8.69 1.43
CA HIS A 159 -10.30 9.97 1.83
C HIS A 159 -10.56 10.90 0.64
N GLN A 160 -9.63 11.03 -0.30
CA GLN A 160 -9.82 11.86 -1.49
C GLN A 160 -10.94 11.32 -2.38
N LYS A 161 -11.01 10.01 -2.56
CA LYS A 161 -12.11 9.37 -3.31
C LYS A 161 -13.47 9.54 -2.64
N SER A 162 -13.55 9.52 -1.32
CA SER A 162 -14.80 9.78 -0.61
C SER A 162 -15.36 11.19 -0.86
N LYS A 163 -14.47 12.12 -1.25
CA LYS A 163 -14.83 13.49 -1.66
C LYS A 163 -15.04 13.65 -3.17
N GLY A 164 -15.13 12.54 -3.92
CA GLY A 164 -15.32 12.56 -5.37
C GLY A 164 -14.07 12.88 -6.19
N ALA A 165 -12.90 13.01 -5.56
CA ALA A 165 -11.67 13.34 -6.28
C ALA A 165 -11.19 12.19 -7.17
N LYS A 166 -10.63 12.53 -8.34
CA LYS A 166 -9.85 11.61 -9.16
C LYS A 166 -8.43 11.54 -8.62
N VAL A 167 -7.92 10.32 -8.41
CA VAL A 167 -6.60 10.10 -7.81
C VAL A 167 -5.80 9.15 -8.68
N PHE A 168 -4.61 9.57 -9.07
CA PHE A 168 -3.65 8.78 -9.84
C PHE A 168 -2.45 8.42 -8.94
N ALA A 169 -2.16 7.13 -8.85
CA ALA A 169 -0.99 6.65 -8.14
C ALA A 169 0.23 6.66 -9.07
N LEU A 170 1.28 7.30 -8.63
CA LEU A 170 2.52 7.49 -9.38
C LEU A 170 3.66 6.76 -8.65
N GLY A 171 4.11 5.64 -9.23
CA GLY A 171 5.24 4.86 -8.72
C GLY A 171 6.53 5.09 -9.52
N GLY A 172 6.40 5.56 -10.77
CA GLY A 172 7.52 5.86 -11.66
C GLY A 172 7.98 7.31 -11.50
N PHE A 173 9.19 7.51 -10.98
CA PHE A 173 9.88 8.80 -10.87
C PHE A 173 11.38 8.59 -10.71
N VAL A 174 12.16 9.62 -10.95
CA VAL A 174 13.61 9.63 -10.71
C VAL A 174 13.86 9.92 -9.23
N ASP A 175 14.21 8.88 -8.48
CA ASP A 175 14.33 8.94 -7.02
C ASP A 175 15.26 10.05 -6.53
N ASP A 176 16.45 10.15 -7.13
CA ASP A 176 17.47 11.15 -6.74
C ASP A 176 17.02 12.59 -7.05
N GLU A 177 16.36 12.81 -8.19
CA GLU A 177 15.86 14.14 -8.57
C GLU A 177 14.73 14.57 -7.62
N LEU A 178 13.82 13.65 -7.29
CA LEU A 178 12.74 13.91 -6.35
C LEU A 178 13.27 14.14 -4.92
N ALA A 179 14.27 13.37 -4.50
CA ALA A 179 14.93 13.57 -3.20
C ALA A 179 15.61 14.96 -3.13
N VAL A 180 16.29 15.38 -4.18
CA VAL A 180 16.89 16.72 -4.26
C VAL A 180 15.83 17.83 -4.26
N ALA A 181 14.74 17.66 -5.02
CA ALA A 181 13.65 18.65 -5.07
C ALA A 181 12.96 18.85 -3.71
N LEU A 182 12.87 17.78 -2.92
CA LEU A 182 12.31 17.80 -1.55
C LEU A 182 13.37 18.08 -0.48
N ASN A 183 14.64 18.20 -0.86
CA ASN A 183 15.78 18.34 0.05
C ASN A 183 15.77 17.25 1.14
N LEU A 184 15.62 15.98 0.75
CA LEU A 184 15.59 14.84 1.67
C LEU A 184 16.99 14.55 2.24
N SER A 185 17.02 13.97 3.44
CA SER A 185 18.26 13.40 4.00
C SER A 185 18.65 12.10 3.28
N ALA A 186 19.89 11.66 3.45
CA ALA A 186 20.36 10.40 2.84
C ALA A 186 19.61 9.15 3.33
N THR A 187 18.94 9.25 4.47
CA THR A 187 18.19 8.15 5.10
C THR A 187 16.68 8.24 4.89
N GLU A 188 16.22 9.26 4.17
CA GLU A 188 14.82 9.46 3.79
C GLU A 188 14.66 9.30 2.27
N LEU A 189 13.87 8.34 1.85
CA LEU A 189 13.71 7.94 0.45
C LEU A 189 12.31 8.29 -0.07
N PRO A 190 12.17 8.89 -1.28
CA PRO A 190 10.86 9.03 -1.92
C PRO A 190 10.41 7.66 -2.41
N LEU A 191 9.18 7.25 -2.08
CA LEU A 191 8.72 5.87 -2.31
C LEU A 191 7.44 5.79 -3.14
N ALA A 192 6.54 6.77 -3.03
CA ALA A 192 5.27 6.81 -3.75
C ALA A 192 4.76 8.23 -3.92
N ALA A 193 3.89 8.47 -4.89
CA ALA A 193 3.16 9.74 -5.01
C ALA A 193 1.71 9.51 -5.44
N LEU A 194 0.84 10.48 -5.12
CA LEU A 194 -0.55 10.53 -5.56
C LEU A 194 -0.84 11.90 -6.14
N ALA A 195 -1.24 11.95 -7.42
CA ALA A 195 -1.78 13.15 -8.04
C ALA A 195 -3.29 13.18 -7.85
N VAL A 196 -3.82 14.28 -7.31
CA VAL A 196 -5.23 14.39 -6.91
C VAL A 196 -5.88 15.56 -7.63
N PHE A 197 -7.01 15.27 -8.28
CA PHE A 197 -7.86 16.21 -8.99
C PHE A 197 -9.23 16.24 -8.31
N PRO A 198 -9.51 17.24 -7.45
CA PRO A 198 -10.80 17.39 -6.80
C PRO A 198 -11.94 17.68 -7.80
N GLU A 199 -13.14 17.22 -7.49
CA GLU A 199 -14.32 17.30 -8.37
C GLU A 199 -14.66 18.72 -8.87
N TYR A 200 -14.29 19.76 -8.10
CA TYR A 200 -14.59 21.17 -8.42
C TYR A 200 -13.54 21.86 -9.33
N SER A 201 -12.59 21.15 -9.89
CA SER A 201 -11.60 21.74 -10.80
C SER A 201 -11.98 21.55 -12.28
N GLU A 202 -13.22 21.91 -12.67
CA GLU A 202 -13.65 21.88 -14.07
C GLU A 202 -12.73 22.70 -15.01
N THR A 203 -12.06 23.72 -14.49
CA THR A 203 -11.16 24.57 -15.27
C THR A 203 -9.78 23.94 -15.58
N ALA A 204 -9.34 22.97 -14.79
CA ALA A 204 -8.04 22.30 -15.04
C ALA A 204 -8.16 21.14 -16.06
N PHE A 205 -9.38 20.60 -16.26
CA PHE A 205 -9.60 19.49 -17.16
C PHE A 205 -9.84 19.91 -18.62
N ASN A 206 -10.31 21.15 -18.86
CA ASN A 206 -10.57 21.65 -20.20
C ASN A 206 -9.30 22.04 -20.99
N SER A 207 -8.13 22.01 -20.35
CA SER A 207 -6.85 22.28 -21.01
C SER A 207 -5.99 21.01 -21.24
N VAL A 208 -6.37 19.88 -20.65
CA VAL A 208 -5.80 18.58 -21.00
C VAL A 208 -6.58 18.10 -22.20
N ASP A 209 -5.91 18.07 -23.36
CA ASP A 209 -6.45 17.63 -24.63
C ASP A 209 -7.42 16.45 -24.44
N GLU A 210 -8.60 16.51 -25.05
CA GLU A 210 -9.65 15.47 -24.93
C GLU A 210 -9.12 14.05 -25.30
N GLY A 211 -7.91 13.95 -25.85
CA GLY A 211 -7.18 12.72 -26.14
C GLY A 211 -6.51 12.05 -24.93
N VAL A 212 -6.32 12.75 -23.79
CA VAL A 212 -5.72 12.22 -22.55
C VAL A 212 -6.74 12.19 -21.40
N GLY A 213 -8.00 12.51 -21.70
CA GLY A 213 -9.11 12.50 -20.77
C GLY A 213 -9.49 11.09 -20.25
N GLU A 214 -10.53 11.02 -19.45
CA GLU A 214 -11.07 9.82 -18.81
C GLU A 214 -11.08 8.56 -19.69
N THR A 215 -11.28 8.71 -21.00
CA THR A 215 -11.30 7.60 -21.96
C THR A 215 -9.94 6.96 -22.17
N ALA A 216 -8.84 7.69 -22.06
CA ALA A 216 -7.50 7.13 -22.21
C ALA A 216 -7.08 6.34 -20.95
N TYR A 217 -7.44 6.81 -19.76
CA TYR A 217 -7.13 6.11 -18.51
C TYR A 217 -8.17 5.08 -18.08
N SER A 218 -9.46 5.28 -18.40
CA SER A 218 -10.52 4.31 -18.09
C SER A 218 -10.50 3.07 -19.01
N ASN A 219 -9.99 3.22 -20.23
CA ASN A 219 -9.86 2.14 -21.21
C ASN A 219 -8.46 1.50 -21.25
N ARG A 220 -7.44 2.18 -20.72
CA ARG A 220 -6.12 1.58 -20.50
C ARG A 220 -6.16 0.75 -19.23
N SER A 221 -5.65 -0.46 -19.29
CA SER A 221 -5.44 -1.23 -18.08
C SER A 221 -4.46 -0.46 -17.19
N GLU A 222 -4.70 -0.48 -15.85
CA GLU A 222 -3.77 0.12 -14.87
C GLU A 222 -2.32 -0.33 -15.11
N MET A 223 -2.14 -1.52 -15.69
CA MET A 223 -0.84 -2.07 -16.07
C MET A 223 -0.19 -1.38 -17.26
N GLU A 224 -0.97 -0.95 -18.24
CA GLU A 224 -0.43 -0.17 -19.37
C GLU A 224 0.12 1.16 -18.87
N CYS A 225 -0.59 1.82 -17.94
CA CYS A 225 -0.11 3.04 -17.31
C CYS A 225 1.15 2.82 -16.47
N VAL A 226 1.23 1.72 -15.71
CA VAL A 226 2.42 1.40 -14.91
C VAL A 226 3.59 0.98 -15.80
N ALA A 227 3.34 0.20 -16.85
CA ALA A 227 4.38 -0.20 -17.79
C ALA A 227 4.93 1.00 -18.60
N GLU A 228 4.07 1.94 -19.00
CA GLU A 228 4.50 3.18 -19.64
C GLU A 228 5.28 4.06 -18.66
N ASN A 229 4.86 4.19 -17.41
CA ASN A 229 5.58 4.92 -16.36
C ASN A 229 6.94 4.29 -16.07
N VAL A 230 7.02 2.97 -15.98
CA VAL A 230 8.29 2.26 -15.80
C VAL A 230 9.18 2.38 -17.03
N ALA A 231 8.62 2.22 -18.23
CA ALA A 231 9.38 2.34 -19.48
C ALA A 231 9.90 3.77 -19.69
N SER A 232 9.10 4.80 -19.39
CA SER A 232 9.54 6.19 -19.48
C SER A 232 10.52 6.58 -18.36
N TYR A 233 10.37 5.99 -17.16
CA TYR A 233 11.36 6.12 -16.08
C TYR A 233 12.73 5.58 -16.51
N ASP A 234 12.78 4.39 -17.10
CA ASP A 234 14.01 3.80 -17.56
C ASP A 234 14.64 4.56 -18.73
N ALA A 235 13.82 5.16 -19.59
CA ALA A 235 14.31 6.05 -20.66
C ALA A 235 14.88 7.37 -20.13
N ALA A 236 14.38 7.84 -18.97
CA ALA A 236 14.83 9.07 -18.30
C ALA A 236 15.98 8.82 -17.31
N SER A 237 16.17 7.56 -16.85
CA SER A 237 17.23 7.24 -15.92
C SER A 237 18.60 7.33 -16.59
N ARG A 238 19.56 7.95 -15.91
CA ARG A 238 20.96 8.06 -16.37
C ARG A 238 21.72 6.73 -16.34
N TYR A 239 21.10 5.66 -15.92
CA TYR A 239 21.61 4.30 -16.01
C TYR A 239 20.84 3.55 -17.09
N PRO A 240 21.23 3.68 -18.40
CA PRO A 240 20.74 2.76 -19.41
C PRO A 240 21.35 1.41 -19.07
N SER A 241 20.65 0.57 -18.33
CA SER A 241 21.04 -0.82 -18.30
C SER A 241 20.96 -1.31 -19.75
N GLN A 242 22.05 -1.86 -20.28
CA GLN A 242 22.06 -2.52 -21.60
C GLN A 242 20.96 -3.60 -21.70
N PHE A 243 20.41 -3.99 -20.58
CA PHE A 243 19.28 -4.87 -20.36
C PHE A 243 17.97 -4.32 -20.95
N MET A 244 17.75 -2.99 -20.90
CA MET A 244 16.48 -2.38 -21.34
C MET A 244 16.37 -2.19 -22.86
N LEU A 245 17.49 -2.06 -23.57
CA LEU A 245 17.45 -1.94 -25.03
C LEU A 245 17.12 -3.26 -25.75
N GLN A 246 17.48 -4.40 -25.17
CA GLN A 246 17.10 -5.73 -25.67
C GLN A 246 15.62 -6.06 -25.40
N ASN A 247 15.00 -5.46 -24.40
CA ASN A 247 13.67 -5.85 -23.90
C ASN A 247 12.50 -5.01 -24.43
N ARG A 248 12.70 -4.04 -25.33
CA ARG A 248 11.58 -3.26 -25.87
C ARG A 248 10.57 -4.09 -26.66
N ALA A 249 11.02 -5.09 -27.41
CA ALA A 249 10.13 -6.04 -28.11
C ALA A 249 9.59 -7.11 -27.16
N GLU A 250 10.39 -7.54 -26.18
CA GLU A 250 10.01 -8.48 -25.15
C GLU A 250 9.03 -7.85 -24.13
N SER A 251 9.17 -6.57 -23.81
CA SER A 251 8.24 -5.87 -22.91
C SER A 251 6.81 -5.81 -23.45
N ILE A 252 6.61 -5.70 -24.77
CA ILE A 252 5.27 -5.76 -25.40
C ILE A 252 4.72 -7.19 -25.30
N VAL A 253 5.57 -8.20 -25.47
CA VAL A 253 5.16 -9.61 -25.30
C VAL A 253 4.87 -9.90 -23.83
N ASP A 254 5.64 -9.34 -22.92
CA ASP A 254 5.46 -9.53 -21.48
C ASP A 254 4.29 -8.71 -20.94
N LEU A 255 4.02 -7.50 -21.48
CA LEU A 255 2.76 -6.80 -21.28
C LEU A 255 1.56 -7.64 -21.71
N SER A 256 1.68 -8.34 -22.84
CA SER A 256 0.63 -9.27 -23.29
C SER A 256 0.46 -10.47 -22.37
N LYS A 257 1.53 -10.95 -21.73
CA LYS A 257 1.48 -12.01 -20.70
C LYS A 257 0.81 -11.50 -19.43
N CYS A 258 1.06 -10.27 -18.99
CA CYS A 258 0.40 -9.67 -17.84
C CYS A 258 -1.10 -9.45 -18.10
N ILE A 259 -1.48 -9.03 -19.31
CA ILE A 259 -2.90 -8.98 -19.74
C ILE A 259 -3.50 -10.40 -19.73
N ARG A 260 -2.72 -11.44 -20.11
CA ARG A 260 -3.13 -12.84 -19.99
C ARG A 260 -3.26 -13.28 -18.53
N ILE A 261 -2.38 -12.87 -17.63
CA ILE A 261 -2.47 -13.13 -16.18
C ILE A 261 -3.75 -12.51 -15.60
N ARG A 262 -4.14 -11.30 -15.99
CA ARG A 262 -5.44 -10.72 -15.63
C ARG A 262 -6.61 -11.56 -16.14
N ARG A 263 -6.54 -12.07 -17.37
CA ARG A 263 -7.55 -13.01 -17.90
C ARG A 263 -7.54 -14.34 -17.17
N LEU A 264 -6.35 -14.84 -16.79
CA LEU A 264 -6.21 -16.07 -15.99
C LEU A 264 -6.73 -15.87 -14.56
N SER A 265 -6.56 -14.67 -13.95
CA SER A 265 -7.11 -14.37 -12.63
C SER A 265 -8.65 -14.35 -12.59
N ALA A 266 -9.29 -14.21 -13.74
CA ALA A 266 -10.74 -14.35 -13.90
C ALA A 266 -11.19 -15.80 -14.09
N GLN A 267 -10.27 -16.76 -14.31
CA GLN A 267 -10.62 -18.17 -14.43
C GLN A 267 -10.89 -18.78 -13.06
N ALA A 268 -11.80 -19.76 -13.03
CA ALA A 268 -11.99 -20.60 -11.87
C ALA A 268 -10.68 -21.31 -11.51
N LEU A 269 -10.32 -21.29 -10.26
CA LEU A 269 -9.19 -22.06 -9.74
C LEU A 269 -9.63 -23.51 -9.46
N PRO A 270 -8.69 -24.47 -9.39
CA PRO A 270 -9.02 -25.79 -8.89
C PRO A 270 -9.47 -25.71 -7.42
N GLY A 271 -10.40 -26.57 -7.04
CA GLY A 271 -10.99 -26.63 -5.71
C GLY A 271 -12.47 -26.21 -5.70
N ASP A 272 -13.13 -26.46 -4.58
CA ASP A 272 -14.54 -26.10 -4.40
C ASP A 272 -14.69 -24.60 -4.34
N GLU A 273 -15.53 -24.05 -5.22
CA GLU A 273 -15.84 -22.62 -5.27
C GLU A 273 -16.86 -22.26 -4.20
N PHE A 274 -16.53 -21.24 -3.43
CA PHE A 274 -17.43 -20.66 -2.44
C PHE A 274 -17.65 -19.17 -2.79
N PRO A 275 -18.84 -18.82 -3.33
CA PRO A 275 -19.16 -17.44 -3.66
C PRO A 275 -19.39 -16.64 -2.37
N LEU A 276 -18.83 -15.43 -2.32
CA LEU A 276 -19.02 -14.52 -1.20
C LEU A 276 -20.39 -13.85 -1.26
N THR A 277 -21.00 -13.66 -0.10
CA THR A 277 -22.25 -12.89 0.01
C THR A 277 -22.04 -11.43 -0.41
N PRO A 278 -23.08 -10.71 -0.87
CA PRO A 278 -22.98 -9.28 -1.15
C PRO A 278 -22.46 -8.51 0.07
N ALA A 279 -21.59 -7.53 -0.16
CA ALA A 279 -21.12 -6.67 0.93
C ALA A 279 -22.31 -5.91 1.54
N ARG A 280 -22.31 -5.74 2.87
CA ARG A 280 -23.35 -5.05 3.63
C ARG A 280 -23.52 -3.59 3.19
N PHE A 281 -22.44 -2.96 2.74
CA PHE A 281 -22.41 -1.59 2.24
C PHE A 281 -21.86 -1.59 0.81
N ASP A 282 -22.38 -0.72 -0.04
CA ASP A 282 -21.77 -0.46 -1.33
C ASP A 282 -20.49 0.40 -1.20
N ILE A 283 -19.74 0.54 -2.29
CA ILE A 283 -18.49 1.28 -2.28
C ILE A 283 -18.68 2.75 -1.89
N PRO A 284 -19.65 3.51 -2.43
CA PRO A 284 -19.92 4.88 -2.00
C PRO A 284 -20.22 5.01 -0.51
N GLN A 285 -21.03 4.11 0.07
CA GLN A 285 -21.34 4.09 1.48
C GLN A 285 -20.07 3.80 2.31
N TYR A 286 -19.28 2.81 1.90
CA TYR A 286 -18.00 2.47 2.52
C TYR A 286 -17.02 3.65 2.52
N LEU A 287 -16.85 4.33 1.39
CA LEU A 287 -15.96 5.50 1.29
C LEU A 287 -16.44 6.65 2.18
N LYS A 288 -17.76 6.87 2.27
CA LYS A 288 -18.33 7.88 3.18
C LYS A 288 -18.05 7.53 4.63
N MET A 289 -18.23 6.27 5.04
CA MET A 289 -17.94 5.83 6.40
C MET A 289 -16.46 6.01 6.75
N ILE A 290 -15.55 5.74 5.80
CA ILE A 290 -14.11 5.97 6.00
C ILE A 290 -13.80 7.46 6.22
N SER A 291 -14.47 8.37 5.49
CA SER A 291 -14.19 9.81 5.63
C SER A 291 -14.52 10.35 7.02
N ASP A 292 -15.53 9.75 7.66
CA ASP A 292 -16.04 10.15 8.96
C ASP A 292 -15.33 9.40 10.12
N PHE A 293 -14.43 8.47 9.79
CA PHE A 293 -13.81 7.57 10.76
C PHE A 293 -12.40 8.00 11.14
N GLU A 294 -12.21 8.34 12.43
CA GLU A 294 -10.88 8.48 13.02
C GLU A 294 -10.38 7.11 13.48
N SER A 295 -9.46 6.52 12.71
CA SER A 295 -8.88 5.22 13.03
C SER A 295 -8.06 5.27 14.32
N ASP A 296 -8.44 4.47 15.33
CA ASP A 296 -7.60 4.24 16.50
C ASP A 296 -6.50 3.22 16.18
N THR A 297 -5.39 3.72 15.65
CA THR A 297 -4.22 2.91 15.29
C THR A 297 -3.47 2.34 16.50
N ARG A 298 -3.92 2.62 17.73
CA ARG A 298 -3.27 2.24 19.00
C ARG A 298 -3.94 1.09 19.73
N ASP A 299 -5.03 0.54 19.20
CA ASP A 299 -5.73 -0.57 19.86
C ASP A 299 -4.99 -1.90 19.69
N PHE A 300 -4.19 -2.23 20.70
CA PHE A 300 -3.41 -3.47 20.77
C PHE A 300 -4.10 -4.57 21.60
N ARG A 301 -5.40 -4.45 21.89
CA ARG A 301 -6.13 -5.49 22.62
C ARG A 301 -6.06 -6.83 21.86
N PRO A 302 -5.76 -7.94 22.54
CA PRO A 302 -5.70 -9.25 21.89
C PRO A 302 -7.07 -9.67 21.34
N PHE A 303 -7.06 -10.51 20.32
CA PHE A 303 -8.30 -11.05 19.80
C PHE A 303 -8.98 -11.97 20.80
N LYS A 304 -10.31 -11.85 20.88
CA LYS A 304 -11.16 -12.80 21.59
C LYS A 304 -11.43 -14.01 20.70
N LYS A 305 -11.49 -15.18 21.32
CA LYS A 305 -11.86 -16.41 20.63
C LYS A 305 -13.37 -16.43 20.36
N VAL A 306 -13.80 -15.73 19.33
CA VAL A 306 -15.20 -15.62 18.90
C VAL A 306 -15.25 -15.68 17.39
N GLY A 307 -16.11 -16.53 16.84
CA GLY A 307 -16.32 -16.67 15.42
C GLY A 307 -16.81 -15.37 14.74
N LEU A 308 -16.52 -15.25 13.46
CA LEU A 308 -16.93 -14.14 12.62
C LEU A 308 -18.15 -14.51 11.78
N ASP A 309 -19.02 -13.54 11.53
CA ASP A 309 -20.16 -13.71 10.65
C ASP A 309 -19.72 -13.78 9.17
N LEU A 310 -20.45 -14.55 8.37
CA LEU A 310 -20.18 -14.68 6.93
C LEU A 310 -20.25 -13.34 6.21
N ASP A 311 -21.18 -12.46 6.60
CA ASP A 311 -21.36 -11.15 5.97
C ASP A 311 -20.17 -10.22 6.25
N ASP A 312 -19.62 -10.23 7.47
CA ASP A 312 -18.43 -9.46 7.81
C ASP A 312 -17.20 -9.99 7.04
N PHE A 313 -17.02 -11.30 7.02
CA PHE A 313 -15.95 -11.97 6.26
C PHE A 313 -16.04 -11.64 4.77
N SER A 314 -17.22 -11.83 4.18
CA SER A 314 -17.47 -11.54 2.78
C SER A 314 -17.29 -10.06 2.46
N GLY A 315 -17.80 -9.17 3.32
CA GLY A 315 -17.70 -7.73 3.17
C GLY A 315 -16.25 -7.26 3.11
N MET A 316 -15.41 -7.70 4.06
CA MET A 316 -13.99 -7.34 4.09
C MET A 316 -13.25 -7.78 2.81
N LEU A 317 -13.47 -9.02 2.35
CA LEU A 317 -12.84 -9.52 1.14
C LEU A 317 -13.34 -8.79 -0.12
N ARG A 318 -14.65 -8.48 -0.19
CA ARG A 318 -15.25 -7.80 -1.32
C ARG A 318 -14.82 -6.35 -1.45
N TRP A 319 -14.51 -5.66 -0.36
CA TRP A 319 -13.98 -4.30 -0.43
C TRP A 319 -12.52 -4.25 -0.95
N LEU A 320 -11.81 -5.37 -0.89
CA LEU A 320 -10.54 -5.48 -1.61
C LEU A 320 -10.69 -5.45 -3.13
N GLU A 321 -11.91 -5.71 -3.64
CA GLU A 321 -12.21 -5.64 -5.08
C GLU A 321 -12.42 -4.24 -5.62
N ALA A 322 -12.68 -3.28 -4.77
CA ALA A 322 -13.08 -1.92 -5.13
C ALA A 322 -12.12 -1.16 -6.07
N GLY A 323 -11.53 -1.90 -6.98
CA GLY A 323 -10.70 -1.44 -8.08
C GLY A 323 -9.28 -1.10 -7.68
N GLN A 324 -8.78 -1.60 -6.53
CA GLN A 324 -7.62 -0.96 -5.94
C GLN A 324 -6.62 -1.87 -5.22
N ILE A 325 -6.77 -3.17 -5.36
CA ILE A 325 -5.78 -4.13 -4.83
C ILE A 325 -4.38 -3.87 -5.41
N ASN A 326 -4.31 -3.16 -6.52
CA ASN A 326 -3.09 -2.91 -7.27
C ASN A 326 -2.94 -1.42 -7.55
N LEU A 327 -2.69 -0.64 -6.50
CA LEU A 327 -2.47 0.80 -6.62
C LEU A 327 -1.21 1.10 -7.45
N PHE A 328 -0.18 0.27 -7.27
CA PHE A 328 1.09 0.37 -7.99
C PHE A 328 1.36 -0.96 -8.70
N GLY A 329 1.13 -1.05 -9.99
CA GLY A 329 1.36 -2.26 -10.76
C GLY A 329 0.33 -3.36 -10.52
N ALA A 330 -0.52 -3.56 -11.51
CA ALA A 330 -1.62 -4.50 -11.42
C ALA A 330 -1.18 -5.98 -11.37
N GLY A 331 -1.87 -6.78 -10.56
CA GLY A 331 -1.75 -8.24 -10.59
C GLY A 331 -0.48 -8.83 -9.96
N LEU A 332 0.29 -8.02 -9.24
CA LEU A 332 1.52 -8.47 -8.59
C LEU A 332 1.27 -9.37 -7.37
N LEU A 333 0.18 -9.12 -6.65
CA LEU A 333 -0.15 -9.87 -5.45
C LEU A 333 -1.26 -10.89 -5.70
N LYS A 334 -1.11 -12.04 -5.06
CA LYS A 334 -2.11 -13.08 -4.97
C LYS A 334 -2.62 -13.14 -3.53
N ILE A 335 -3.92 -13.40 -3.35
CA ILE A 335 -4.57 -13.37 -2.05
C ILE A 335 -4.95 -14.78 -1.64
N TRP A 336 -4.38 -15.23 -0.53
CA TRP A 336 -4.76 -16.45 0.16
C TRP A 336 -5.55 -16.09 1.40
N VAL A 337 -6.52 -16.91 1.73
CA VAL A 337 -7.36 -16.76 2.92
C VAL A 337 -7.32 -18.05 3.71
N VAL A 338 -7.01 -17.95 5.00
CA VAL A 338 -7.06 -19.08 5.91
C VAL A 338 -8.21 -18.86 6.88
N ALA A 339 -9.29 -19.59 6.70
CA ALA A 339 -10.46 -19.52 7.57
C ALA A 339 -10.31 -20.47 8.75
N PHE A 340 -10.57 -19.99 9.98
CA PHE A 340 -10.51 -20.79 11.21
C PHE A 340 -11.89 -20.92 11.86
N ASP A 341 -12.56 -19.79 12.09
CA ASP A 341 -13.85 -19.71 12.75
C ASP A 341 -14.71 -18.62 12.11
N VAL A 342 -15.26 -18.95 10.94
CA VAL A 342 -16.18 -18.11 10.18
C VAL A 342 -17.46 -18.90 9.96
N MET A 343 -18.61 -18.34 10.32
CA MET A 343 -19.90 -19.01 10.18
C MET A 343 -20.13 -19.41 8.72
N PHE A 344 -20.53 -20.65 8.50
CA PHE A 344 -20.83 -21.25 7.20
C PHE A 344 -19.64 -21.37 6.24
N VAL A 345 -18.41 -21.09 6.68
CA VAL A 345 -17.18 -21.34 5.91
C VAL A 345 -16.43 -22.48 6.59
N PHE A 346 -16.09 -23.53 5.84
CA PHE A 346 -15.29 -24.63 6.38
C PHE A 346 -13.88 -24.12 6.75
N PRO A 347 -13.33 -24.53 7.90
CA PRO A 347 -11.95 -24.22 8.23
C PRO A 347 -11.00 -24.78 7.15
N GLY A 348 -10.07 -23.94 6.69
CA GLY A 348 -9.14 -24.36 5.63
C GLY A 348 -8.44 -23.19 4.95
N VAL A 349 -7.67 -23.53 3.93
CA VAL A 349 -6.92 -22.60 3.10
C VAL A 349 -7.63 -22.39 1.78
N TYR A 350 -7.80 -21.16 1.39
CA TYR A 350 -8.51 -20.74 0.19
C TYR A 350 -7.67 -19.78 -0.65
N ARG A 351 -7.92 -19.79 -1.95
CA ARG A 351 -7.48 -18.73 -2.88
C ARG A 351 -8.66 -17.79 -3.14
N TYR A 352 -8.47 -16.50 -2.86
CA TYR A 352 -9.45 -15.49 -3.22
C TYR A 352 -9.22 -14.97 -4.63
N VAL A 353 -10.27 -14.95 -5.44
CA VAL A 353 -10.27 -14.40 -6.80
C VAL A 353 -11.22 -13.20 -6.84
N PRO A 354 -10.70 -11.96 -6.71
CA PRO A 354 -11.51 -10.75 -6.57
C PRO A 354 -12.52 -10.57 -7.71
N VAL A 355 -12.10 -10.75 -8.96
CA VAL A 355 -12.96 -10.58 -10.15
C VAL A 355 -14.19 -11.50 -10.14
N ARG A 356 -14.04 -12.69 -9.54
CA ARG A 356 -15.14 -13.66 -9.40
C ARG A 356 -15.92 -13.52 -8.11
N LYS A 357 -15.42 -12.73 -7.17
CA LYS A 357 -15.99 -12.56 -5.82
C LYS A 357 -16.15 -13.90 -5.10
N SER A 358 -15.18 -14.78 -5.27
CA SER A 358 -15.22 -16.15 -4.77
C SER A 358 -13.91 -16.56 -4.16
N ILE A 359 -13.98 -17.43 -3.14
CA ILE A 359 -12.83 -18.16 -2.60
C ILE A 359 -12.89 -19.61 -3.09
N TYR A 360 -11.72 -20.21 -3.31
CA TYR A 360 -11.56 -21.57 -3.80
C TYR A 360 -10.75 -22.38 -2.81
N MET A 361 -11.34 -23.44 -2.26
CA MET A 361 -10.69 -24.28 -1.26
C MET A 361 -9.47 -24.98 -1.86
N GLN A 362 -8.33 -24.84 -1.20
CA GLN A 362 -7.07 -25.49 -1.59
C GLN A 362 -6.69 -26.61 -0.62
N SER A 363 -6.99 -26.44 0.67
CA SER A 363 -6.73 -27.44 1.71
C SER A 363 -7.67 -27.26 2.90
N GLY A 364 -8.15 -28.35 3.48
CA GLY A 364 -8.97 -28.37 4.71
C GLY A 364 -8.21 -28.73 5.99
N GLU A 365 -6.89 -28.90 5.93
CA GLU A 365 -6.12 -29.45 7.06
C GLU A 365 -5.61 -28.41 8.06
N VAL A 366 -5.80 -27.14 7.80
CA VAL A 366 -5.28 -26.03 8.62
C VAL A 366 -6.31 -25.61 9.67
N ASN A 367 -5.85 -25.53 10.91
CA ASN A 367 -6.63 -24.96 12.02
C ASN A 367 -5.80 -23.89 12.75
N ALA A 368 -6.49 -23.05 13.57
CA ALA A 368 -5.86 -21.92 14.27
C ALA A 368 -4.64 -22.33 15.12
N LYS A 369 -4.68 -23.49 15.80
CA LYS A 369 -3.55 -23.96 16.64
C LYS A 369 -2.32 -24.34 15.82
N LYS A 370 -2.51 -25.00 14.66
CA LYS A 370 -1.39 -25.32 13.75
C LYS A 370 -0.83 -24.04 13.16
N PHE A 371 -1.70 -23.12 12.75
CA PHE A 371 -1.35 -21.86 12.17
C PHE A 371 -0.56 -20.96 13.14
N ALA A 372 -1.03 -20.84 14.38
CA ALA A 372 -0.38 -20.06 15.44
C ALA A 372 1.07 -20.51 15.71
N LYS A 373 1.38 -21.80 15.53
CA LYS A 373 2.76 -22.31 15.68
C LYS A 373 3.74 -21.74 14.65
N CYS A 374 3.25 -21.17 13.56
CA CYS A 374 4.09 -20.49 12.56
C CYS A 374 4.43 -19.05 12.96
N HIS A 375 4.08 -18.59 14.16
CA HIS A 375 4.27 -17.22 14.63
C HIS A 375 5.16 -17.16 15.87
N ALA A 376 5.91 -16.07 15.99
CA ALA A 376 6.74 -15.81 17.19
C ALA A 376 5.87 -15.43 18.38
N VAL A 377 4.72 -14.77 18.13
CA VAL A 377 3.69 -14.40 19.13
C VAL A 377 2.39 -15.06 18.69
N PRO A 378 2.06 -16.25 19.22
CA PRO A 378 0.98 -17.08 18.67
C PRO A 378 -0.44 -16.67 19.10
N GLU A 379 -0.61 -15.83 20.13
CA GLU A 379 -1.90 -15.58 20.78
C GLU A 379 -2.94 -15.00 19.83
N ASP A 380 -2.59 -13.97 19.05
CA ASP A 380 -3.51 -13.36 18.11
C ASP A 380 -3.80 -14.30 16.93
N ALA A 381 -2.81 -15.03 16.45
CA ALA A 381 -3.00 -16.02 15.39
C ALA A 381 -3.90 -17.20 15.81
N GLU A 382 -3.84 -17.63 17.10
CA GLU A 382 -4.69 -18.69 17.64
C GLU A 382 -6.16 -18.24 17.78
N ASN A 383 -6.39 -16.94 18.04
CA ASN A 383 -7.72 -16.38 18.30
C ASN A 383 -8.32 -15.66 17.07
N ALA A 384 -7.61 -15.61 15.95
CA ALA A 384 -8.14 -15.04 14.72
C ALA A 384 -9.32 -15.85 14.16
N GLY A 385 -10.31 -15.19 13.60
CA GLY A 385 -11.38 -15.82 12.85
C GLY A 385 -10.92 -16.26 11.47
N PHE A 386 -10.08 -15.46 10.82
CA PHE A 386 -9.37 -15.79 9.58
C PHE A 386 -8.08 -14.98 9.43
N ALA A 387 -7.23 -15.41 8.51
CA ALA A 387 -6.04 -14.68 8.08
C ALA A 387 -6.06 -14.44 6.57
N VAL A 388 -5.46 -13.34 6.14
CA VAL A 388 -5.18 -13.05 4.74
C VAL A 388 -3.67 -13.06 4.54
N ILE A 389 -3.18 -13.90 3.62
CA ILE A 389 -1.77 -13.98 3.25
C ILE A 389 -1.61 -13.45 1.84
N LEU A 390 -0.75 -12.46 1.69
CA LEU A 390 -0.41 -11.86 0.40
C LEU A 390 0.86 -12.47 -0.12
N THR A 391 0.82 -13.04 -1.32
CA THR A 391 1.97 -13.66 -1.96
C THR A 391 2.27 -13.04 -3.31
N ALA A 392 3.52 -13.16 -3.76
CA ALA A 392 3.94 -12.74 -5.09
C ALA A 392 4.96 -13.71 -5.68
N ASP A 393 4.94 -13.88 -6.99
CA ASP A 393 6.07 -14.44 -7.73
C ASP A 393 7.07 -13.31 -8.00
N LEU A 394 8.15 -13.29 -7.20
CA LEU A 394 9.17 -12.25 -7.29
C LEU A 394 9.92 -12.29 -8.64
N ASN A 395 10.20 -13.48 -9.16
CA ASN A 395 10.90 -13.62 -10.43
C ASN A 395 10.05 -13.11 -11.59
N GLU A 396 8.78 -13.52 -11.66
CA GLU A 396 7.85 -13.06 -12.68
C GLU A 396 7.65 -11.55 -12.61
N SER A 397 7.42 -11.02 -11.41
CA SER A 397 7.19 -9.60 -11.18
C SER A 397 8.42 -8.75 -11.55
N CYS A 398 9.63 -9.20 -11.17
CA CYS A 398 10.86 -8.49 -11.50
C CYS A 398 11.23 -8.63 -12.99
N ASN A 399 10.86 -9.72 -13.67
CA ASN A 399 11.00 -9.81 -15.12
C ASN A 399 10.13 -8.78 -15.86
N LEU A 400 8.97 -8.42 -15.29
CA LEU A 400 8.04 -7.45 -15.88
C LEU A 400 8.42 -6.00 -15.62
N LEU A 401 8.75 -5.68 -14.37
CA LEU A 401 8.87 -4.30 -13.86
C LEU A 401 10.26 -4.00 -13.30
N GLY A 402 11.23 -4.87 -13.52
CA GLY A 402 12.56 -4.74 -12.92
C GLY A 402 12.51 -4.87 -11.40
N GLU A 403 13.59 -4.47 -10.74
CA GLU A 403 13.72 -4.49 -9.27
C GLU A 403 12.66 -3.60 -8.57
N ARG A 404 12.06 -2.64 -9.29
CA ARG A 404 11.01 -1.77 -8.77
C ARG A 404 9.71 -2.51 -8.46
N ALA A 405 9.49 -3.69 -9.06
CA ALA A 405 8.39 -4.57 -8.72
C ALA A 405 8.33 -4.88 -7.22
N TYR A 406 9.49 -5.03 -6.57
CA TYR A 406 9.56 -5.26 -5.12
C TYR A 406 8.97 -4.10 -4.32
N ARG A 407 9.24 -2.86 -4.74
CA ARG A 407 8.63 -1.66 -4.14
C ARG A 407 7.12 -1.70 -4.29
N TYR A 408 6.62 -1.94 -5.50
CA TYR A 408 5.19 -1.94 -5.79
C TYR A 408 4.42 -3.02 -5.04
N MET A 409 4.97 -4.22 -4.93
CA MET A 409 4.36 -5.30 -4.17
C MET A 409 4.17 -4.93 -2.69
N ASN A 410 5.20 -4.36 -2.06
CA ASN A 410 5.12 -3.96 -0.66
C ASN A 410 4.21 -2.74 -0.44
N LEU A 411 4.19 -1.76 -1.35
CA LEU A 411 3.25 -0.64 -1.32
C LEU A 411 1.80 -1.15 -1.43
N ASN A 412 1.53 -2.07 -2.35
CA ASN A 412 0.20 -2.67 -2.50
C ASN A 412 -0.19 -3.52 -1.28
N ALA A 413 0.75 -4.24 -0.68
CA ALA A 413 0.50 -4.97 0.55
C ALA A 413 0.08 -4.02 1.67
N GLY A 414 0.78 -2.91 1.85
CA GLY A 414 0.41 -1.86 2.81
C GLY A 414 -0.96 -1.26 2.53
N TYR A 415 -1.28 -1.02 1.26
CA TYR A 415 -2.61 -0.55 0.86
C TYR A 415 -3.71 -1.54 1.26
N ILE A 416 -3.51 -2.83 1.00
CA ILE A 416 -4.46 -3.89 1.37
C ILE A 416 -4.59 -3.97 2.89
N MET A 417 -3.49 -3.92 3.64
CA MET A 417 -3.49 -3.94 5.10
C MET A 417 -4.32 -2.79 5.67
N GLN A 418 -4.14 -1.58 5.17
CA GLN A 418 -4.90 -0.40 5.61
C GLN A 418 -6.39 -0.51 5.24
N SER A 419 -6.69 -1.00 4.03
CA SER A 419 -8.07 -1.22 3.60
C SER A 419 -8.78 -2.27 4.47
N MET A 420 -8.10 -3.35 4.82
CA MET A 420 -8.60 -4.37 5.74
C MET A 420 -8.80 -3.80 7.16
N HIS A 421 -7.86 -3.00 7.63
CA HIS A 421 -7.99 -2.34 8.93
C HIS A 421 -9.22 -1.43 8.98
N LEU A 422 -9.36 -0.51 8.03
CA LEU A 422 -10.50 0.42 7.98
C LEU A 422 -11.83 -0.33 7.85
N SER A 423 -11.90 -1.35 6.99
CA SER A 423 -13.11 -2.16 6.85
C SER A 423 -13.45 -2.93 8.13
N SER A 424 -12.44 -3.45 8.83
CA SER A 424 -12.66 -4.15 10.08
C SER A 424 -13.21 -3.24 11.17
N GLU A 425 -12.69 -2.01 11.27
CA GLU A 425 -13.17 -1.02 12.24
C GLU A 425 -14.64 -0.65 11.99
N ILE A 426 -15.02 -0.41 10.73
CA ILE A 426 -16.43 -0.13 10.34
C ILE A 426 -17.35 -1.27 10.76
N LEU A 427 -16.89 -2.51 10.68
CA LEU A 427 -17.64 -3.71 11.08
C LEU A 427 -17.48 -4.05 12.57
N GLN A 428 -16.83 -3.19 13.35
CA GLN A 428 -16.51 -3.45 14.76
C GLN A 428 -15.71 -4.75 14.95
N ARG A 429 -14.80 -5.01 14.03
CA ARG A 429 -13.81 -6.09 14.05
C ARG A 429 -12.42 -5.45 14.12
N LYS A 430 -11.39 -6.27 14.18
CA LYS A 430 -10.00 -5.82 14.13
C LYS A 430 -9.21 -6.60 13.09
N ALA A 431 -8.42 -5.87 12.30
CA ALA A 431 -7.44 -6.45 11.40
C ALA A 431 -6.06 -5.95 11.79
N ARG A 432 -5.09 -6.86 11.83
CA ARG A 432 -3.69 -6.56 12.19
C ARG A 432 -2.74 -7.18 11.20
N GLY A 433 -1.78 -6.39 10.73
CA GLY A 433 -0.64 -6.92 9.99
C GLY A 433 0.29 -7.67 10.94
N GLU A 434 0.52 -8.96 10.71
CA GLU A 434 1.51 -9.75 11.43
C GLU A 434 2.86 -9.67 10.71
N ARG A 435 3.95 -9.60 11.46
CA ARG A 435 5.29 -9.38 10.93
C ARG A 435 6.31 -10.43 11.32
N PHE A 436 6.05 -11.18 12.40
CA PHE A 436 6.98 -12.16 12.96
C PHE A 436 6.46 -13.58 12.80
N PHE A 437 6.25 -13.99 11.56
CA PHE A 437 5.88 -15.36 11.19
C PHE A 437 7.03 -16.08 10.51
N TYR A 438 7.08 -17.41 10.65
CA TYR A 438 8.12 -18.26 10.07
C TYR A 438 7.74 -18.59 8.62
N HIS A 439 8.31 -17.86 7.68
CA HIS A 439 7.91 -17.85 6.26
C HIS A 439 7.82 -19.25 5.63
N ASP A 440 8.85 -20.09 5.81
CA ASP A 440 8.87 -21.42 5.20
C ASP A 440 7.84 -22.36 5.84
N GLU A 441 7.65 -22.25 7.16
CA GLU A 441 6.68 -23.08 7.89
C GLU A 441 5.25 -22.69 7.51
N LEU A 442 4.97 -21.38 7.44
CA LEU A 442 3.67 -20.87 7.04
C LEU A 442 3.35 -21.21 5.59
N ARG A 443 4.33 -21.04 4.69
CA ARG A 443 4.21 -21.44 3.28
C ARG A 443 3.88 -22.91 3.13
N ALA A 444 4.63 -23.80 3.82
CA ALA A 444 4.42 -25.23 3.78
C ALA A 444 3.06 -25.63 4.38
N LEU A 445 2.68 -25.03 5.52
CA LEU A 445 1.40 -25.31 6.18
C LEU A 445 0.19 -24.95 5.29
N CYS A 446 0.27 -23.82 4.58
CA CYS A 446 -0.82 -23.33 3.73
C CYS A 446 -0.77 -23.91 2.30
N GLY A 447 0.22 -24.75 1.97
CA GLY A 447 0.36 -25.30 0.61
C GLY A 447 0.65 -24.23 -0.45
N ILE A 448 1.26 -23.10 -0.06
CA ILE A 448 1.64 -22.03 -0.99
C ILE A 448 2.82 -22.53 -1.84
N PRO A 449 2.75 -22.40 -3.19
CA PRO A 449 3.79 -22.88 -4.10
C PRO A 449 5.18 -22.30 -3.79
N GLU A 450 6.23 -23.09 -4.04
CA GLU A 450 7.64 -22.66 -3.81
C GLU A 450 8.05 -21.41 -4.61
N GLY A 451 7.43 -21.18 -5.76
CA GLY A 451 7.66 -19.98 -6.59
C GLY A 451 7.01 -18.70 -6.01
N GLU A 452 6.11 -18.85 -5.03
CA GLU A 452 5.44 -17.72 -4.40
C GLU A 452 6.08 -17.36 -3.06
N SER A 453 6.47 -16.10 -2.90
CA SER A 453 6.99 -15.55 -1.66
C SER A 453 5.87 -14.87 -0.87
N ILE A 454 5.83 -15.06 0.45
CA ILE A 454 4.89 -14.34 1.32
C ILE A 454 5.40 -12.91 1.50
N VAL A 455 4.59 -11.93 1.12
CA VAL A 455 4.90 -10.50 1.22
C VAL A 455 4.37 -9.91 2.52
N ALA A 456 3.15 -10.27 2.90
CA ALA A 456 2.51 -9.78 4.12
C ALA A 456 1.45 -10.76 4.61
N GLU A 457 1.11 -10.65 5.88
CA GLU A 457 0.04 -11.38 6.54
C GLU A 457 -0.84 -10.43 7.34
N ILE A 458 -2.14 -10.68 7.34
CA ILE A 458 -3.13 -9.89 8.07
C ILE A 458 -4.03 -10.86 8.85
N LEU A 459 -4.02 -10.73 10.15
CA LEU A 459 -4.92 -11.47 11.04
C LEU A 459 -6.21 -10.67 11.27
N VAL A 460 -7.35 -11.33 11.24
CA VAL A 460 -8.65 -10.71 11.47
C VAL A 460 -9.41 -11.44 12.58
N GLY A 461 -9.88 -10.67 13.54
CA GLY A 461 -10.58 -11.20 14.68
C GLY A 461 -11.52 -10.20 15.34
N LYS A 462 -12.08 -10.58 16.48
CA LYS A 462 -12.87 -9.71 17.34
C LYS A 462 -12.02 -9.28 18.54
N ALA A 463 -11.95 -7.96 18.83
CA ALA A 463 -11.21 -7.42 19.99
C ALA A 463 -12.05 -7.42 21.27
#